data_9026b5edb7455743eca6cc5ef8a9bc51
#
_entry.id   9026b5edb7455743eca6cc5ef8a9bc51
#
_cell.length_a   1.000
_cell.length_b   1.000
_cell.length_c   1.000
_cell.angle_alpha   90.00
_cell.angle_beta   90.00
_cell.angle_gamma   90.00
#
_symmetry.space_group_name_H-M   'P 1'
#
loop_
_entity.id
_entity.type
_entity.pdbx_description
1 polymer ?
#
loop_
_entity_poly.entity_id
_entity_poly.type
_entity_poly.pdbx_seq_one_letter_code
_entity_poly.pdbx_strand_id
1 'polypeptide(L)'
;MKPSELVAAYGPFARETEAKTGISAIAILAQAALESGWGKAAPGNMFFGVKDTDGVNGNEQLLTTTEYSRRADLKFPEIISITPVVRNNQKFFKYIVKDYFRKYDTPEACFTDHTRFFFQNKRYAKALEVRSDPYRFIEEIAKAGYATAPDYQKILASVAKTVERFL
;
A
#
# COMPACT_ATOMS: atom_id res chain seq x y z
N MET A 1 8.34 4.40 -13.56
CA MET A 1 9.05 3.13 -13.90
C MET A 1 8.15 2.33 -14.81
N LYS A 2 8.71 1.67 -15.82
CA LYS A 2 7.93 0.76 -16.68
C LYS A 2 7.62 -0.54 -15.93
N PRO A 3 6.55 -1.28 -16.30
CA PRO A 3 6.22 -2.53 -15.64
C PRO A 3 7.37 -3.54 -15.61
N SER A 4 8.09 -3.71 -16.72
CA SER A 4 9.26 -4.61 -16.78
C SER A 4 10.39 -4.20 -15.85
N GLU A 5 10.62 -2.90 -15.69
CA GLU A 5 11.64 -2.36 -14.79
C GLU A 5 11.25 -2.58 -13.31
N LEU A 6 9.97 -2.39 -12.98
CA LEU A 6 9.47 -2.64 -11.63
C LEU A 6 9.63 -4.12 -11.26
N VAL A 7 9.24 -5.02 -12.15
CA VAL A 7 9.35 -6.47 -11.90
C VAL A 7 10.81 -6.90 -11.80
N ALA A 8 11.68 -6.37 -12.65
CA ALA A 8 13.12 -6.65 -12.56
C ALA A 8 13.73 -6.18 -11.25
N ALA A 9 13.34 -4.98 -10.78
CA ALA A 9 13.89 -4.38 -9.57
C ALA A 9 13.34 -5.05 -8.29
N TYR A 10 12.05 -5.37 -8.25
CA TYR A 10 11.36 -5.76 -7.01
C TYR A 10 10.85 -7.20 -7.01
N GLY A 11 10.84 -7.89 -8.15
CA GLY A 11 10.43 -9.28 -8.27
C GLY A 11 11.15 -10.23 -7.32
N PRO A 12 12.49 -10.18 -7.21
CA PRO A 12 13.22 -11.02 -6.26
C PRO A 12 12.75 -10.86 -4.81
N PHE A 13 12.48 -9.63 -4.37
CA PHE A 13 11.98 -9.34 -3.02
C PHE A 13 10.55 -9.85 -2.79
N ALA A 14 9.69 -9.74 -3.80
CA ALA A 14 8.33 -10.30 -3.72
C ALA A 14 8.37 -11.83 -3.65
N ARG A 15 9.29 -12.48 -4.33
CA ARG A 15 9.49 -13.93 -4.23
C ARG A 15 10.00 -14.36 -2.86
N GLU A 16 10.84 -13.56 -2.21
CA GLU A 16 11.24 -13.81 -0.81
C GLU A 16 10.02 -13.76 0.12
N THR A 17 9.16 -12.76 -0.04
CA THR A 17 7.91 -12.67 0.74
C THR A 17 6.98 -13.85 0.43
N GLU A 18 6.85 -14.23 -0.82
CA GLU A 18 6.07 -15.42 -1.22
C GLU A 18 6.60 -16.69 -0.52
N ALA A 19 7.91 -16.88 -0.49
CA ALA A 19 8.51 -18.01 0.20
C ALA A 19 8.22 -18.04 1.70
N LYS A 20 8.16 -16.86 2.33
CA LYS A 20 7.87 -16.73 3.77
C LYS A 20 6.38 -16.88 4.11
N THR A 21 5.48 -16.45 3.23
CA THR A 21 4.06 -16.26 3.55
C THR A 21 3.11 -17.11 2.73
N GLY A 22 3.56 -17.62 1.59
CA GLY A 22 2.72 -18.33 0.63
C GLY A 22 1.83 -17.40 -0.22
N ILE A 23 1.83 -16.09 0.04
CA ILE A 23 1.08 -15.13 -0.79
C ILE A 23 1.83 -14.93 -2.11
N SER A 24 1.11 -15.05 -3.23
CA SER A 24 1.68 -14.94 -4.56
C SER A 24 2.50 -13.67 -4.79
N ALA A 25 3.72 -13.82 -5.29
CA ALA A 25 4.58 -12.70 -5.67
C ALA A 25 3.91 -11.77 -6.70
N ILE A 26 3.07 -12.33 -7.59
CA ILE A 26 2.29 -11.55 -8.56
C ILE A 26 1.31 -10.63 -7.83
N ALA A 27 0.58 -11.14 -6.83
CA ALA A 27 -0.36 -10.34 -6.06
C ALA A 27 0.34 -9.26 -5.25
N ILE A 28 1.47 -9.57 -4.62
CA ILE A 28 2.28 -8.62 -3.86
C ILE A 28 2.77 -7.47 -4.76
N LEU A 29 3.36 -7.81 -5.90
CA LEU A 29 3.86 -6.81 -6.85
C LEU A 29 2.73 -5.99 -7.48
N ALA A 30 1.58 -6.60 -7.75
CA ALA A 30 0.42 -5.88 -8.29
C ALA A 30 -0.06 -4.81 -7.30
N GLN A 31 -0.18 -5.14 -6.03
CA GLN A 31 -0.53 -4.17 -5.00
C GLN A 31 0.54 -3.09 -4.86
N ALA A 32 1.80 -3.48 -4.81
CA ALA A 32 2.92 -2.52 -4.72
C ALA A 32 2.94 -1.57 -5.91
N ALA A 33 2.72 -2.08 -7.13
CA ALA A 33 2.66 -1.27 -8.35
C ALA A 33 1.49 -0.28 -8.31
N LEU A 34 0.31 -0.75 -7.93
CA LEU A 34 -0.89 0.09 -7.87
C LEU A 34 -0.74 1.20 -6.83
N GLU A 35 -0.34 0.86 -5.61
CA GLU A 35 -0.25 1.80 -4.50
C GLU A 35 0.89 2.82 -4.65
N SER A 36 1.98 2.45 -5.29
CA SER A 36 3.15 3.32 -5.48
C SER A 36 3.19 4.03 -6.84
N GLY A 37 2.15 3.88 -7.66
CA GLY A 37 2.15 4.40 -9.03
C GLY A 37 3.31 3.83 -9.86
N TRP A 38 3.45 2.52 -9.87
CA TRP A 38 4.53 1.79 -10.55
C TRP A 38 5.93 2.15 -10.01
N GLY A 39 6.05 2.25 -8.69
CA GLY A 39 7.31 2.52 -8.02
C GLY A 39 7.77 3.97 -8.05
N LYS A 40 6.95 4.89 -8.55
CA LYS A 40 7.27 6.33 -8.56
C LYS A 40 7.27 6.96 -7.18
N ALA A 41 6.45 6.43 -6.28
CA ALA A 41 6.25 6.94 -4.94
C ALA A 41 6.46 5.84 -3.88
N ALA A 42 7.71 5.41 -3.71
CA ALA A 42 8.09 4.43 -2.69
C ALA A 42 9.32 4.93 -1.89
N PRO A 43 9.22 6.10 -1.22
CA PRO A 43 10.35 6.63 -0.45
C PRO A 43 10.68 5.68 0.72
N GLY A 44 11.97 5.43 0.95
CA GLY A 44 12.42 4.54 2.01
C GLY A 44 11.86 3.12 1.89
N ASN A 45 11.70 2.60 0.66
CA ASN A 45 11.11 1.29 0.37
C ASN A 45 9.66 1.13 0.89
N MET A 46 8.95 2.22 1.14
CA MET A 46 7.57 2.21 1.61
C MET A 46 6.60 2.27 0.44
N PHE A 47 6.03 1.14 0.04
CA PHE A 47 5.12 1.03 -1.11
C PHE A 47 3.66 1.31 -0.76
N PHE A 48 3.26 1.16 0.50
CA PHE A 48 1.86 1.11 0.90
C PHE A 48 1.41 2.29 1.79
N GLY A 49 2.17 3.38 1.84
CA GLY A 49 1.77 4.58 2.55
C GLY A 49 1.54 4.37 4.05
N VAL A 50 2.37 3.57 4.71
CA VAL A 50 2.19 3.21 6.11
C VAL A 50 2.70 4.31 7.02
N LYS A 51 1.82 4.89 7.84
CA LYS A 51 2.22 5.83 8.88
C LYS A 51 2.95 5.12 10.01
N ASP A 52 3.95 5.79 10.57
CA ASP A 52 4.71 5.26 11.69
C ASP A 52 3.98 5.51 13.00
N THR A 53 3.46 4.44 13.59
CA THR A 53 2.69 4.48 14.84
C THR A 53 3.15 3.41 15.83
N ASP A 54 4.29 2.74 15.57
CA ASP A 54 4.74 1.61 16.39
C ASP A 54 5.58 2.03 17.61
N GLY A 55 6.01 3.28 17.66
CA GLY A 55 6.84 3.79 18.75
C GLY A 55 8.29 3.32 18.74
N VAL A 56 8.71 2.67 17.65
CA VAL A 56 10.10 2.20 17.48
C VAL A 56 10.91 3.29 16.78
N ASN A 57 12.00 3.74 17.39
CA ASN A 57 12.87 4.75 16.81
C ASN A 57 13.78 4.14 15.73
N GLY A 58 14.00 4.88 14.64
CA GLY A 58 14.95 4.53 13.58
C GLY A 58 14.33 3.90 12.34
N ASN A 59 13.03 3.58 12.36
CA ASN A 59 12.29 3.03 11.22
C ASN A 59 11.29 4.01 10.63
N GLU A 60 11.42 5.28 10.94
CA GLU A 60 10.54 6.35 10.47
C GLU A 60 11.26 7.28 9.49
N GLN A 61 10.44 7.95 8.66
CA GLN A 61 10.84 9.03 7.78
C GLN A 61 9.78 10.14 7.83
N LEU A 62 10.20 11.39 7.75
CA LEU A 62 9.31 12.54 7.74
C LEU A 62 9.02 12.96 6.30
N LEU A 63 7.78 12.85 5.87
CA LEU A 63 7.37 13.11 4.49
C LEU A 63 6.24 14.14 4.44
N THR A 64 6.25 14.93 3.36
CA THR A 64 5.13 15.83 3.04
C THR A 64 3.97 15.01 2.48
N THR A 65 2.77 15.22 3.03
CA THR A 65 1.55 14.54 2.60
C THR A 65 0.37 15.51 2.63
N THR A 66 -0.70 15.16 1.94
CA THR A 66 -1.96 15.88 1.93
C THR A 66 -3.02 15.06 2.65
N GLU A 67 -3.67 15.66 3.64
CA GLU A 67 -4.75 15.06 4.40
C GLU A 67 -6.01 15.92 4.31
N TYR A 68 -7.17 15.30 4.38
CA TYR A 68 -8.46 15.99 4.41
C TYR A 68 -9.21 15.64 5.69
N SER A 69 -9.78 16.64 6.34
CA SER A 69 -10.58 16.43 7.55
C SER A 69 -11.68 17.47 7.65
N ARG A 70 -12.77 17.14 8.32
CA ARG A 70 -13.80 18.12 8.72
C ARG A 70 -13.34 19.00 9.90
N ARG A 71 -12.28 18.58 10.60
CA ARG A 71 -11.73 19.30 11.76
C ARG A 71 -10.63 20.25 11.31
N ALA A 72 -10.60 21.44 11.90
CA ALA A 72 -9.56 22.44 11.68
C ALA A 72 -8.45 22.41 12.75
N ASP A 73 -8.57 21.52 13.75
CA ASP A 73 -7.72 21.46 14.94
C ASP A 73 -6.84 20.21 15.03
N LEU A 74 -6.62 19.52 13.89
CA LEU A 74 -5.72 18.36 13.86
C LEU A 74 -4.28 18.78 14.10
N LYS A 75 -3.54 17.90 14.76
CA LYS A 75 -2.12 18.09 15.06
C LYS A 75 -1.27 17.16 14.21
N PHE A 76 -0.18 17.69 13.70
CA PHE A 76 0.83 16.98 12.93
C PHE A 76 2.22 17.45 13.38
N PRO A 77 3.30 16.69 13.11
CA PRO A 77 4.67 17.14 13.40
C PRO A 77 4.97 18.52 12.82
N GLU A 78 4.50 18.80 11.59
CA GLU A 78 4.58 20.11 10.96
C GLU A 78 3.36 20.33 10.05
N ILE A 79 2.72 21.49 10.19
CA ILE A 79 1.64 21.93 9.32
C ILE A 79 2.17 23.02 8.39
N ILE A 80 2.19 22.76 7.09
CA ILE A 80 2.63 23.69 6.07
C ILE A 80 1.49 24.64 5.71
N SER A 81 0.30 24.10 5.46
CA SER A 81 -0.90 24.91 5.20
C SER A 81 -2.19 24.17 5.55
N ILE A 82 -3.21 24.96 5.89
CA ILE A 82 -4.58 24.48 6.07
C ILE A 82 -5.46 25.37 5.18
N THR A 83 -6.21 24.76 4.25
CA THR A 83 -7.08 25.49 3.33
C THR A 83 -8.48 24.91 3.40
N PRO A 84 -9.52 25.76 3.62
CA PRO A 84 -10.90 25.32 3.49
C PRO A 84 -11.20 24.90 2.06
N VAL A 85 -11.83 23.74 1.88
CA VAL A 85 -12.25 23.21 0.57
C VAL A 85 -13.65 22.62 0.66
N VAL A 86 -14.33 22.52 -0.47
CA VAL A 86 -15.64 21.87 -0.58
C VAL A 86 -15.49 20.62 -1.42
N ARG A 87 -15.92 19.47 -0.86
CA ARG A 87 -15.94 18.19 -1.57
C ARG A 87 -17.31 17.54 -1.35
N ASN A 88 -17.96 17.13 -2.44
CA ASN A 88 -19.28 16.50 -2.39
C ASN A 88 -20.30 17.34 -1.57
N ASN A 89 -20.32 18.65 -1.81
CA ASN A 89 -21.15 19.63 -1.09
C ASN A 89 -20.91 19.71 0.43
N GLN A 90 -19.77 19.23 0.92
CA GLN A 90 -19.39 19.28 2.33
C GLN A 90 -18.11 20.08 2.52
N LYS A 91 -18.03 20.82 3.63
CA LYS A 91 -16.84 21.58 4.00
C LYS A 91 -15.79 20.64 4.61
N PHE A 92 -14.58 20.71 4.07
CA PHE A 92 -13.40 20.05 4.58
C PHE A 92 -12.25 21.03 4.72
N PHE A 93 -11.24 20.65 5.47
CA PHE A 93 -9.95 21.33 5.50
C PHE A 93 -8.93 20.46 4.81
N LYS A 94 -8.22 21.05 3.84
CA LYS A 94 -7.08 20.44 3.18
C LYS A 94 -5.82 20.81 3.96
N TYR A 95 -5.17 19.80 4.53
CA TYR A 95 -3.90 19.94 5.24
C TYR A 95 -2.77 19.54 4.31
N ILE A 96 -1.77 20.41 4.16
CA ILE A 96 -0.47 20.02 3.62
C ILE A 96 0.46 20.00 4.82
N VAL A 97 0.99 18.83 5.16
CA VAL A 97 1.70 18.59 6.42
C VAL A 97 2.94 17.74 6.18
N LYS A 98 3.85 17.74 7.15
CA LYS A 98 4.83 16.67 7.29
C LYS A 98 4.36 15.73 8.38
N ASP A 99 4.44 14.44 8.09
CA ASP A 99 4.04 13.39 9.03
C ASP A 99 5.03 12.22 8.94
N TYR A 100 5.07 11.42 10.00
CA TYR A 100 5.96 10.28 10.09
C TYR A 100 5.35 9.07 9.39
N PHE A 101 6.15 8.47 8.49
CA PHE A 101 5.84 7.24 7.78
C PHE A 101 6.90 6.18 8.08
N ARG A 102 6.54 4.92 7.93
CA ARG A 102 7.47 3.82 7.99
C ARG A 102 8.57 3.95 6.95
N LYS A 103 9.75 3.52 7.31
CA LYS A 103 10.86 3.30 6.41
C LYS A 103 11.34 1.87 6.56
N TYR A 104 11.70 1.23 5.46
CA TYR A 104 12.15 -0.16 5.45
C TYR A 104 13.55 -0.26 4.86
N ASP A 105 14.38 -1.13 5.41
CA ASP A 105 15.76 -1.34 4.91
C ASP A 105 15.77 -2.00 3.54
N THR A 106 14.76 -2.83 3.25
CA THR A 106 14.61 -3.52 1.97
C THR A 106 13.18 -3.51 1.50
N PRO A 107 12.93 -3.63 0.17
CA PRO A 107 11.57 -3.82 -0.34
C PRO A 107 10.89 -5.07 0.24
N GLU A 108 11.62 -6.16 0.47
CA GLU A 108 11.08 -7.37 1.08
C GLU A 108 10.52 -7.11 2.48
N ALA A 109 11.22 -6.32 3.30
CA ALA A 109 10.74 -5.97 4.64
C ALA A 109 9.38 -5.24 4.57
N CYS A 110 9.21 -4.34 3.60
CA CYS A 110 7.94 -3.67 3.36
C CYS A 110 6.85 -4.67 2.91
N PHE A 111 7.16 -5.53 1.96
CA PHE A 111 6.21 -6.50 1.44
C PHE A 111 5.77 -7.50 2.52
N THR A 112 6.71 -8.01 3.29
CA THR A 112 6.41 -8.96 4.38
C THR A 112 5.62 -8.29 5.49
N ASP A 113 5.96 -7.06 5.88
CA ASP A 113 5.19 -6.29 6.86
C ASP A 113 3.75 -6.05 6.40
N HIS A 114 3.55 -5.72 5.13
CA HIS A 114 2.21 -5.55 4.56
C HIS A 114 1.38 -6.84 4.63
N THR A 115 2.00 -8.00 4.41
CA THR A 115 1.28 -9.28 4.48
C THR A 115 0.74 -9.59 5.86
N ARG A 116 1.37 -9.08 6.93
CA ARG A 116 0.87 -9.26 8.31
C ARG A 116 -0.55 -8.75 8.48
N PHE A 117 -0.92 -7.71 7.77
CA PHE A 117 -2.27 -7.16 7.76
C PHE A 117 -3.32 -8.24 7.38
N PHE A 118 -3.03 -9.08 6.41
CA PHE A 118 -3.92 -10.16 6.00
C PHE A 118 -3.97 -11.29 7.03
N PHE A 119 -2.85 -11.63 7.65
CA PHE A 119 -2.81 -12.68 8.69
C PHE A 119 -3.43 -12.24 10.02
N GLN A 120 -3.37 -10.96 10.35
CA GLN A 120 -3.89 -10.43 11.61
C GLN A 120 -5.38 -10.12 11.58
N ASN A 121 -5.98 -9.94 10.41
CA ASN A 121 -7.39 -9.60 10.26
C ASN A 121 -8.21 -10.81 9.82
N LYS A 122 -9.12 -11.27 10.67
CA LYS A 122 -9.96 -12.45 10.43
C LYS A 122 -10.80 -12.38 9.16
N ARG A 123 -11.18 -11.17 8.71
CA ARG A 123 -11.94 -10.98 7.47
C ARG A 123 -11.23 -11.49 6.23
N TYR A 124 -9.91 -11.65 6.27
CA TYR A 124 -9.10 -12.15 5.15
C TYR A 124 -8.84 -13.66 5.20
N ALA A 125 -9.47 -14.40 6.11
CA ALA A 125 -9.24 -15.84 6.24
C ALA A 125 -9.47 -16.61 4.94
N LYS A 126 -10.53 -16.29 4.19
CA LYS A 126 -10.81 -16.91 2.88
C LYS A 126 -9.74 -16.58 1.84
N ALA A 127 -9.26 -15.34 1.83
CA ALA A 127 -8.19 -14.93 0.94
C ALA A 127 -6.90 -15.73 1.20
N LEU A 128 -6.56 -15.95 2.46
CA LEU A 128 -5.38 -16.74 2.83
C LEU A 128 -5.48 -18.21 2.41
N GLU A 129 -6.66 -18.78 2.31
CA GLU A 129 -6.86 -20.15 1.80
C GLU A 129 -6.48 -20.29 0.31
N VAL A 130 -6.57 -19.20 -0.44
CA VAL A 130 -6.26 -19.15 -1.87
C VAL A 130 -5.05 -18.25 -2.19
N ARG A 131 -4.20 -17.98 -1.23
CA ARG A 131 -3.13 -16.99 -1.32
C ARG A 131 -2.07 -17.29 -2.38
N SER A 132 -1.93 -18.54 -2.79
CA SER A 132 -0.98 -18.92 -3.86
C SER A 132 -1.50 -18.61 -5.27
N ASP A 133 -2.80 -18.43 -5.42
CA ASP A 133 -3.43 -18.03 -6.68
C ASP A 133 -3.65 -16.51 -6.65
N PRO A 134 -2.91 -15.72 -7.45
CA PRO A 134 -2.98 -14.26 -7.38
C PRO A 134 -4.37 -13.71 -7.66
N TYR A 135 -5.09 -14.27 -8.61
CA TYR A 135 -6.40 -13.76 -9.02
C TYR A 135 -7.49 -14.11 -8.01
N ARG A 136 -7.46 -15.31 -7.47
CA ARG A 136 -8.40 -15.71 -6.40
C ARG A 136 -8.12 -14.94 -5.11
N PHE A 137 -6.87 -14.72 -4.77
CA PHE A 137 -6.49 -13.90 -3.62
C PHE A 137 -7.00 -12.46 -3.78
N ILE A 138 -6.79 -11.84 -4.94
CA ILE A 138 -7.27 -10.49 -5.26
C ILE A 138 -8.80 -10.42 -5.14
N GLU A 139 -9.52 -11.40 -5.67
CA GLU A 139 -10.97 -11.47 -5.55
C GLU A 139 -11.43 -11.51 -4.10
N GLU A 140 -10.83 -12.37 -3.29
CA GLU A 140 -11.22 -12.54 -1.89
C GLU A 140 -10.87 -11.35 -1.01
N ILE A 141 -9.74 -10.68 -1.21
CA ILE A 141 -9.43 -9.46 -0.46
C ILE A 141 -10.37 -8.31 -0.85
N ALA A 142 -10.77 -8.21 -2.11
CA ALA A 142 -11.74 -7.22 -2.56
C ALA A 142 -13.11 -7.46 -1.93
N LYS A 143 -13.59 -8.71 -1.92
CA LYS A 143 -14.84 -9.11 -1.24
C LYS A 143 -14.81 -8.83 0.26
N ALA A 144 -13.65 -8.96 0.88
CA ALA A 144 -13.45 -8.67 2.30
C ALA A 144 -13.37 -7.16 2.61
N GLY A 145 -13.44 -6.29 1.61
CA GLY A 145 -13.43 -4.84 1.78
C GLY A 145 -12.06 -4.22 1.97
N TYR A 146 -11.03 -4.77 1.33
CA TYR A 146 -9.67 -4.20 1.38
C TYR A 146 -9.61 -2.75 0.93
N ALA A 147 -10.39 -2.39 -0.09
CA ALA A 147 -10.50 -1.03 -0.60
C ALA A 147 -11.97 -0.65 -0.81
N THR A 148 -12.26 0.66 -0.73
CA THR A 148 -13.61 1.20 -0.88
C THR A 148 -14.01 1.40 -2.35
N ALA A 149 -13.04 1.45 -3.26
CA ALA A 149 -13.31 1.62 -4.69
C ALA A 149 -14.05 0.39 -5.26
N PRO A 150 -15.23 0.58 -5.92
CA PRO A 150 -16.04 -0.55 -6.37
C PRO A 150 -15.40 -1.38 -7.48
N ASP A 151 -14.44 -0.82 -8.21
CA ASP A 151 -13.71 -1.47 -9.30
C ASP A 151 -12.31 -1.93 -8.92
N TYR A 152 -11.98 -1.92 -7.62
CA TYR A 152 -10.65 -2.28 -7.12
C TYR A 152 -10.18 -3.66 -7.60
N GLN A 153 -11.04 -4.68 -7.50
CA GLN A 153 -10.71 -6.04 -7.95
C GLN A 153 -10.31 -6.05 -9.44
N LYS A 154 -11.08 -5.39 -10.28
CA LYS A 154 -10.86 -5.34 -11.73
C LYS A 154 -9.54 -4.65 -12.06
N ILE A 155 -9.28 -3.51 -11.42
CA ILE A 155 -8.05 -2.74 -11.62
C ILE A 155 -6.84 -3.55 -11.15
N LEU A 156 -6.89 -4.11 -9.95
CA LEU A 156 -5.78 -4.88 -9.40
C LEU A 156 -5.50 -6.15 -10.21
N ALA A 157 -6.53 -6.86 -10.68
CA ALA A 157 -6.37 -8.01 -11.55
C ALA A 157 -5.71 -7.64 -12.90
N SER A 158 -6.04 -6.48 -13.45
CA SER A 158 -5.40 -5.96 -14.67
C SER A 158 -3.92 -5.67 -14.44
N VAL A 159 -3.57 -5.07 -13.31
CA VAL A 159 -2.17 -4.83 -12.92
C VAL A 159 -1.44 -6.16 -12.73
N ALA A 160 -2.07 -7.14 -12.10
CA ALA A 160 -1.50 -8.48 -11.89
C ALA A 160 -1.18 -9.18 -13.21
N LYS A 161 -2.05 -9.08 -14.21
CA LYS A 161 -1.79 -9.63 -15.57
C LYS A 161 -0.57 -8.97 -16.22
N THR A 162 -0.41 -7.68 -16.01
CA THR A 162 0.76 -6.96 -16.54
C THR A 162 2.05 -7.41 -15.83
N VAL A 163 2.01 -7.54 -14.51
CA VAL A 163 3.14 -8.02 -13.70
C VAL A 163 3.54 -9.45 -14.10
N GLU A 164 2.55 -10.33 -14.25
CA GLU A 164 2.76 -11.75 -14.60
C GLU A 164 3.57 -11.95 -15.88
N ARG A 165 3.43 -11.04 -16.84
CA ARG A 165 4.19 -11.12 -18.11
C ARG A 165 5.69 -11.00 -17.94
N PHE A 166 6.15 -10.37 -16.84
CA PHE A 166 7.55 -10.03 -16.63
C PHE A 166 8.18 -10.79 -15.44
N LEU A 167 7.36 -11.48 -14.64
CA LEU A 167 7.81 -12.23 -13.48
C LEU A 167 8.17 -13.66 -13.82
#